data_15aa44ad8db44e00f6b69d2a120bed1e
#
_entry.id   15aa44ad8db44e00f6b69d2a120bed1e
#
_cell.length_a   1.000
_cell.length_b   1.000
_cell.length_c   1.000
_cell.angle_alpha   90.00
_cell.angle_beta   90.00
_cell.angle_gamma   90.00
#
_symmetry.space_group_name_H-M   'P 1'
#
loop_
_entity.id
_entity.type
_entity.pdbx_description
1 polymer ?
#
loop_
_entity_poly.entity_id
_entity_poly.type
_entity_poly.pdbx_seq_one_letter_code
_entity_poly.pdbx_strand_id
1 'polypeptide(L)'
;MKPTTKKSTAKLNAAIAPAIRNFKPPEDLTVAEWADRHRRLSPENSAESGPWRTSRTPYLREPMEAFTDPKIRKIVMVAASQVGKSELELNIIGYIIDQDPGSILFVQPSLDDARKFSRLRIAPMIRDSKVLRAKVSDVKSKDSGNTILQKSFPGGMLTITGSNSASALASTPARYILCLLYTSPSP
;
A
#
# COMPACT_ATOMS: atom_id res chain seq x y z
N MET A 1 -38.02 12.97 42.99
CA MET A 1 -37.71 12.34 41.64
C MET A 1 -36.32 12.75 41.22
N LYS A 2 -35.39 11.80 41.16
CA LYS A 2 -33.97 12.04 40.80
C LYS A 2 -33.77 11.79 39.32
N PRO A 3 -33.00 12.59 38.61
CA PRO A 3 -32.77 12.40 37.17
C PRO A 3 -31.71 11.31 36.89
N THR A 4 -32.16 10.11 36.51
CA THR A 4 -31.30 8.94 36.20
C THR A 4 -30.84 8.88 34.75
N THR A 5 -31.15 9.87 33.93
CA THR A 5 -30.98 9.83 32.47
C THR A 5 -29.58 10.21 31.95
N LYS A 6 -28.79 11.00 32.67
CA LYS A 6 -27.49 11.49 32.21
C LYS A 6 -26.37 10.45 32.24
N LYS A 7 -26.41 9.45 33.13
CA LYS A 7 -25.38 8.40 33.22
C LYS A 7 -25.52 7.31 32.14
N SER A 8 -26.75 7.08 31.67
CA SER A 8 -27.04 6.10 30.64
C SER A 8 -26.55 6.54 29.25
N THR A 9 -26.79 7.80 28.89
CA THR A 9 -26.36 8.37 27.61
C THR A 9 -24.82 8.47 27.48
N ALA A 10 -24.12 8.79 28.57
CA ALA A 10 -22.65 8.84 28.55
C ALA A 10 -22.02 7.45 28.34
N LYS A 11 -22.57 6.38 28.92
CA LYS A 11 -22.12 5.00 28.69
C LYS A 11 -22.43 4.53 27.27
N LEU A 12 -23.61 4.87 26.75
CA LEU A 12 -23.98 4.55 25.36
C LEU A 12 -23.07 5.26 24.34
N ASN A 13 -22.82 6.55 24.55
CA ASN A 13 -21.91 7.32 23.69
C ASN A 13 -20.47 6.80 23.76
N ALA A 14 -19.98 6.35 24.91
CA ALA A 14 -18.67 5.75 25.05
C ALA A 14 -18.55 4.39 24.35
N ALA A 15 -19.64 3.61 24.29
CA ALA A 15 -19.68 2.34 23.58
C ALA A 15 -19.83 2.53 22.06
N ILE A 16 -20.55 3.56 21.62
CA ILE A 16 -20.81 3.84 20.20
C ILE A 16 -19.64 4.61 19.56
N ALA A 17 -18.90 5.42 20.31
CA ALA A 17 -17.80 6.24 19.78
C ALA A 17 -16.71 5.42 19.01
N PRO A 18 -16.27 4.21 19.44
CA PRO A 18 -15.38 3.38 18.67
C PRO A 18 -15.99 2.87 17.36
N ALA A 19 -17.29 2.51 17.40
CA ALA A 19 -18.00 2.05 16.21
C ALA A 19 -18.16 3.18 15.17
N ILE A 20 -18.53 4.38 15.60
CA ILE A 20 -18.65 5.56 14.71
C ILE A 20 -17.31 5.92 14.08
N ARG A 21 -16.17 5.76 14.78
CA ARG A 21 -14.84 5.99 14.20
C ARG A 21 -14.57 5.07 13.02
N ASN A 22 -15.06 3.85 13.04
CA ASN A 22 -14.90 2.89 11.95
C ASN A 22 -15.82 3.18 10.75
N PHE A 23 -16.88 3.98 10.95
CA PHE A 23 -17.78 4.43 9.89
C PHE A 23 -17.40 5.80 9.27
N LYS A 24 -16.37 6.45 9.81
CA LYS A 24 -15.87 7.67 9.18
C LYS A 24 -15.29 7.29 7.81
N PRO A 25 -15.81 7.81 6.69
CA PRO A 25 -15.22 7.53 5.40
C PRO A 25 -13.75 7.96 5.42
N PRO A 26 -12.86 7.23 4.73
CA PRO A 26 -11.48 7.64 4.57
C PRO A 26 -11.43 9.07 4.02
N GLU A 27 -10.42 9.83 4.38
CA GLU A 27 -10.20 11.14 3.79
C GLU A 27 -9.99 10.95 2.28
N ASP A 28 -10.58 11.83 1.47
CA ASP A 28 -10.42 11.81 0.01
C ASP A 28 -9.04 12.37 -0.34
N LEU A 29 -8.04 11.49 -0.31
CA LEU A 29 -6.65 11.81 -0.58
C LEU A 29 -6.23 11.25 -1.93
N THR A 30 -5.44 11.99 -2.67
CA THR A 30 -4.67 11.45 -3.78
C THR A 30 -3.52 10.57 -3.27
N VAL A 31 -2.93 9.71 -4.13
CA VAL A 31 -1.74 8.92 -3.75
C VAL A 31 -0.59 9.82 -3.29
N ALA A 32 -0.42 10.98 -3.93
CA ALA A 32 0.63 11.94 -3.57
C ALA A 32 0.43 12.51 -2.16
N GLU A 33 -0.79 12.96 -1.84
CA GLU A 33 -1.14 13.47 -0.52
C GLU A 33 -1.07 12.41 0.57
N TRP A 34 -1.52 11.19 0.25
CA TRP A 34 -1.39 10.06 1.15
C TRP A 34 0.08 9.75 1.45
N ALA A 35 0.92 9.71 0.43
CA ALA A 35 2.34 9.44 0.59
C ALA A 35 3.03 10.51 1.44
N ASP A 36 2.78 11.78 1.18
CA ASP A 36 3.35 12.90 1.95
C ASP A 36 2.94 12.86 3.44
N ARG A 37 1.75 12.34 3.77
CA ARG A 37 1.25 12.24 5.15
C ARG A 37 1.72 10.98 5.89
N HIS A 38 1.72 9.85 5.21
CA HIS A 38 1.77 8.54 5.87
C HIS A 38 3.01 7.71 5.54
N ARG A 39 3.62 7.93 4.37
CA ARG A 39 4.74 7.14 3.89
C ARG A 39 6.03 7.55 4.58
N ARG A 40 6.78 6.53 5.02
CA ARG A 40 8.13 6.73 5.56
C ARG A 40 9.14 5.90 4.79
N LEU A 41 10.27 6.51 4.51
CA LEU A 41 11.41 5.87 3.87
C LEU A 41 12.27 5.20 4.94
N SER A 42 12.56 3.92 4.75
CA SER A 42 13.42 3.16 5.64
C SER A 42 14.90 3.52 5.43
N PRO A 43 15.70 3.63 6.50
CA PRO A 43 17.14 3.89 6.39
C PRO A 43 17.90 2.79 5.64
N GLU A 44 17.33 1.58 5.58
CA GLU A 44 17.88 0.44 4.85
C GLU A 44 17.80 0.60 3.32
N ASN A 45 16.87 1.44 2.84
CA ASN A 45 16.50 1.53 1.42
C ASN A 45 16.64 2.91 0.80
N SER A 46 16.90 3.91 1.62
CA SER A 46 17.01 5.30 1.16
C SER A 46 18.18 5.99 1.85
N ALA A 47 18.96 6.71 1.07
CA ALA A 47 20.01 7.58 1.60
C ALA A 47 19.42 8.68 2.51
N GLU A 48 18.17 9.06 2.27
CA GLU A 48 17.42 9.99 3.09
C GLU A 48 16.23 9.26 3.74
N SER A 49 16.43 8.79 4.96
CA SER A 49 15.37 8.19 5.75
C SER A 49 14.41 9.22 6.31
N GLY A 50 13.16 8.82 6.55
CA GLY A 50 12.18 9.70 7.18
C GLY A 50 10.89 9.84 6.38
N PRO A 51 10.12 10.93 6.57
CA PRO A 51 8.88 11.15 5.84
C PRO A 51 9.13 11.27 4.34
N TRP A 52 8.28 10.61 3.54
CA TRP A 52 8.24 10.85 2.10
C TRP A 52 7.87 12.32 1.82
N ARG A 53 8.42 12.86 0.76
CA ARG A 53 8.08 14.21 0.26
C ARG A 53 8.03 14.19 -1.25
N THR A 54 6.83 14.27 -1.81
CA THR A 54 6.60 14.32 -3.26
C THR A 54 7.32 15.49 -3.92
N SER A 55 7.54 16.59 -3.19
CA SER A 55 8.30 17.75 -3.69
C SER A 55 9.75 17.46 -4.07
N ARG A 56 10.35 16.37 -3.57
CA ARG A 56 11.72 15.94 -3.94
C ARG A 56 11.76 15.18 -5.28
N THR A 57 10.64 14.61 -5.68
CA THR A 57 10.48 13.87 -6.92
C THR A 57 9.22 14.35 -7.65
N PRO A 58 9.17 15.63 -8.06
CA PRO A 58 7.92 16.26 -8.55
C PRO A 58 7.37 15.58 -9.81
N TYR A 59 8.21 14.93 -10.59
CA TYR A 59 7.82 14.15 -11.78
C TYR A 59 7.04 12.86 -11.44
N LEU A 60 7.03 12.41 -10.19
CA LEU A 60 6.22 11.28 -9.74
C LEU A 60 4.82 11.72 -9.30
N ARG A 61 4.57 13.01 -9.14
CA ARG A 61 3.26 13.54 -8.71
C ARG A 61 2.17 13.19 -9.70
N GLU A 62 2.37 13.49 -10.97
CA GLU A 62 1.38 13.26 -12.03
C GLU A 62 0.92 11.79 -12.11
N PRO A 63 1.81 10.77 -12.19
CA PRO A 63 1.38 9.38 -12.20
C PRO A 63 0.72 8.93 -10.88
N MET A 64 1.06 9.53 -9.72
CA MET A 64 0.39 9.26 -8.45
C MET A 64 -1.03 9.85 -8.43
N GLU A 65 -1.23 11.06 -8.91
CA GLU A 65 -2.56 11.69 -9.00
C GLU A 65 -3.42 11.00 -10.06
N ALA A 66 -2.83 10.61 -11.19
CA ALA A 66 -3.53 9.86 -12.24
C ALA A 66 -4.11 8.52 -11.74
N PHE A 67 -3.48 7.89 -10.73
CA PHE A 67 -4.00 6.65 -10.15
C PHE A 67 -5.35 6.85 -9.44
N THR A 68 -5.60 8.00 -8.87
CA THR A 68 -6.85 8.34 -8.18
C THR A 68 -7.92 8.90 -9.11
N ASP A 69 -7.60 9.23 -10.36
CA ASP A 69 -8.59 9.67 -11.33
C ASP A 69 -9.42 8.47 -11.85
N PRO A 70 -10.74 8.43 -11.59
CA PRO A 70 -11.61 7.32 -12.02
C PRO A 70 -11.74 7.17 -13.54
N LYS A 71 -11.32 8.16 -14.31
CA LYS A 71 -11.31 8.12 -15.78
C LYS A 71 -10.08 7.39 -16.34
N ILE A 72 -9.01 7.28 -15.56
CA ILE A 72 -7.76 6.68 -15.97
C ILE A 72 -7.75 5.21 -15.56
N ARG A 73 -7.63 4.32 -16.54
CA ARG A 73 -7.62 2.87 -16.32
C ARG A 73 -6.25 2.24 -16.45
N LYS A 74 -5.31 2.93 -17.08
CA LYS A 74 -3.97 2.41 -17.35
C LYS A 74 -2.96 3.54 -17.29
N ILE A 75 -1.91 3.33 -16.51
CA ILE A 75 -0.76 4.23 -16.42
C ILE A 75 0.47 3.47 -16.90
N VAL A 76 1.20 4.04 -17.83
CA VAL A 76 2.47 3.48 -18.33
C VAL A 76 3.55 4.52 -18.14
N MET A 77 4.53 4.18 -17.31
CA MET A 77 5.69 5.05 -17.07
C MET A 77 6.95 4.45 -17.67
N VAL A 78 7.50 5.11 -18.66
CA VAL A 78 8.81 4.79 -19.23
C VAL A 78 9.82 5.79 -18.69
N ALA A 79 10.79 5.30 -17.94
CA ALA A 79 11.76 6.16 -17.27
C ALA A 79 13.09 5.44 -17.08
N ALA A 80 14.18 6.20 -16.99
CA ALA A 80 15.52 5.71 -16.71
C ALA A 80 15.60 4.89 -15.40
N SER A 81 16.70 4.19 -15.19
CA SER A 81 16.97 3.55 -13.91
C SER A 81 17.12 4.57 -12.77
N GLN A 82 16.80 4.15 -11.56
CA GLN A 82 16.98 4.93 -10.31
C GLN A 82 16.23 6.26 -10.20
N VAL A 83 15.20 6.47 -11.00
CA VAL A 83 14.33 7.67 -10.91
C VAL A 83 13.11 7.46 -10.01
N GLY A 84 13.11 6.46 -9.14
CA GLY A 84 12.04 6.28 -8.16
C GLY A 84 10.81 5.48 -8.66
N LYS A 85 10.89 4.74 -9.77
CA LYS A 85 9.79 3.88 -10.25
C LYS A 85 9.25 2.96 -9.16
N SER A 86 10.14 2.28 -8.43
CA SER A 86 9.76 1.39 -7.34
C SER A 86 9.10 2.12 -6.17
N GLU A 87 9.49 3.37 -5.89
CA GLU A 87 8.86 4.17 -4.84
C GLU A 87 7.47 4.64 -5.25
N LEU A 88 7.24 4.93 -6.54
CA LEU A 88 5.91 5.19 -7.09
C LEU A 88 4.98 4.01 -6.81
N GLU A 89 5.40 2.80 -7.16
CA GLU A 89 4.59 1.59 -6.94
C GLU A 89 4.37 1.31 -5.46
N LEU A 90 5.37 1.51 -4.61
CA LEU A 90 5.22 1.38 -3.16
C LEU A 90 4.22 2.39 -2.59
N ASN A 91 4.22 3.63 -3.09
CA ASN A 91 3.24 4.64 -2.68
C ASN A 91 1.82 4.24 -3.10
N ILE A 92 1.65 3.73 -4.33
CA ILE A 92 0.37 3.22 -4.81
C ILE A 92 -0.10 2.01 -3.98
N ILE A 93 0.78 1.03 -3.73
CA ILE A 93 0.45 -0.14 -2.89
C ILE A 93 0.02 0.31 -1.49
N GLY A 94 0.77 1.23 -0.88
CA GLY A 94 0.43 1.75 0.43
C GLY A 94 -0.92 2.48 0.46
N TYR A 95 -1.21 3.27 -0.55
CA TYR A 95 -2.50 3.94 -0.73
C TYR A 95 -3.65 2.94 -0.86
N ILE A 96 -3.50 1.92 -1.71
CA ILE A 96 -4.54 0.89 -1.89
C ILE A 96 -4.83 0.20 -0.55
N ILE A 97 -3.79 -0.21 0.19
CA ILE A 97 -3.97 -0.88 1.48
C ILE A 97 -4.73 -0.01 2.48
N ASP A 98 -4.52 1.30 2.44
CA ASP A 98 -5.08 2.21 3.44
C ASP A 98 -6.39 2.87 3.02
N GLN A 99 -6.53 3.32 1.79
CA GLN A 99 -7.62 4.20 1.34
C GLN A 99 -8.63 3.51 0.42
N ASP A 100 -8.18 2.63 -0.48
CA ASP A 100 -9.05 1.95 -1.46
C ASP A 100 -8.77 0.44 -1.51
N PRO A 101 -9.11 -0.30 -0.44
CA PRO A 101 -8.75 -1.71 -0.29
C PRO A 101 -9.28 -2.59 -1.44
N GLY A 102 -8.39 -3.43 -1.95
CA GLY A 102 -8.71 -4.38 -3.01
C GLY A 102 -7.57 -5.37 -3.24
N SER A 103 -7.81 -6.41 -4.03
CA SER A 103 -6.79 -7.38 -4.38
C SER A 103 -5.77 -6.78 -5.33
N ILE A 104 -4.49 -6.85 -4.97
CA ILE A 104 -3.35 -6.34 -5.72
C ILE A 104 -2.53 -7.49 -6.25
N LEU A 105 -2.27 -7.52 -7.54
CA LEU A 105 -1.26 -8.37 -8.16
C LEU A 105 -0.04 -7.52 -8.53
N PHE A 106 1.08 -7.78 -7.86
CA PHE A 106 2.33 -7.08 -8.12
C PHE A 106 3.32 -7.99 -8.83
N VAL A 107 3.64 -7.65 -10.06
CA VAL A 107 4.46 -8.46 -10.96
C VAL A 107 5.89 -7.91 -11.02
N GLN A 108 6.85 -8.78 -10.76
CA GLN A 108 8.28 -8.52 -10.87
C GLN A 108 8.89 -9.32 -12.04
N PRO A 109 10.08 -8.99 -12.53
CA PRO A 109 10.71 -9.73 -13.63
C PRO A 109 10.86 -11.23 -13.36
N SER A 110 11.27 -11.58 -12.14
CA SER A 110 11.44 -12.97 -11.70
C SER A 110 10.82 -13.21 -10.32
N LEU A 111 10.64 -14.47 -9.96
CA LEU A 111 10.17 -14.85 -8.63
C LEU A 111 11.19 -14.50 -7.53
N ASP A 112 12.49 -14.56 -7.85
CA ASP A 112 13.53 -14.17 -6.91
C ASP A 112 13.57 -12.66 -6.69
N ASP A 113 13.34 -11.86 -7.73
CA ASP A 113 13.17 -10.41 -7.59
C ASP A 113 11.92 -10.09 -6.76
N ALA A 114 10.83 -10.81 -6.97
CA ALA A 114 9.61 -10.71 -6.15
C ALA A 114 9.89 -10.95 -4.67
N ARG A 115 10.64 -12.01 -4.33
CA ARG A 115 11.04 -12.31 -2.94
C ARG A 115 11.95 -11.24 -2.36
N LYS A 116 12.96 -10.78 -3.12
CA LYS A 116 13.86 -9.70 -2.72
C LYS A 116 13.09 -8.40 -2.47
N PHE A 117 12.24 -8.02 -3.42
CA PHE A 117 11.45 -6.81 -3.32
C PHE A 117 10.51 -6.83 -2.09
N SER A 118 9.86 -7.97 -1.86
CA SER A 118 9.00 -8.14 -0.68
C SER A 118 9.78 -7.93 0.63
N ARG A 119 10.95 -8.56 0.76
CA ARG A 119 11.76 -8.47 1.99
C ARG A 119 12.41 -7.10 2.17
N LEU A 120 12.98 -6.56 1.10
CA LEU A 120 13.84 -5.37 1.18
C LEU A 120 13.07 -4.06 1.01
N ARG A 121 11.88 -4.08 0.41
CA ARG A 121 11.11 -2.86 0.11
C ARG A 121 9.74 -2.84 0.79
N ILE A 122 8.91 -3.88 0.57
CA ILE A 122 7.53 -3.90 1.09
C ILE A 122 7.51 -4.10 2.60
N ALA A 123 8.28 -5.05 3.13
CA ALA A 123 8.28 -5.31 4.57
C ALA A 123 8.76 -4.09 5.39
N PRO A 124 9.86 -3.39 5.04
CA PRO A 124 10.25 -2.16 5.70
C PRO A 124 9.21 -1.04 5.55
N MET A 125 8.60 -0.88 4.37
CA MET A 125 7.54 0.09 4.15
C MET A 125 6.36 -0.11 5.13
N ILE A 126 5.89 -1.35 5.27
CA ILE A 126 4.80 -1.69 6.18
C ILE A 126 5.22 -1.43 7.64
N ARG A 127 6.42 -1.86 8.03
CA ARG A 127 6.96 -1.67 9.38
C ARG A 127 7.04 -0.20 9.77
N ASP A 128 7.53 0.66 8.87
CA ASP A 128 7.88 2.03 9.17
C ASP A 128 6.71 3.01 8.96
N SER A 129 5.72 2.63 8.14
CA SER A 129 4.50 3.43 7.93
C SER A 129 3.42 3.01 8.94
N LYS A 130 3.13 3.87 9.91
CA LYS A 130 2.24 3.58 11.05
C LYS A 130 0.86 3.05 10.63
N VAL A 131 0.26 3.63 9.59
CA VAL A 131 -1.07 3.26 9.10
C VAL A 131 -1.06 1.86 8.45
N LEU A 132 0.01 1.51 7.73
CA LEU A 132 0.16 0.20 7.11
C LEU A 132 0.43 -0.89 8.14
N ARG A 133 1.28 -0.62 9.13
CA ARG A 133 1.56 -1.55 10.23
C ARG A 133 0.31 -1.89 11.03
N ALA A 134 -0.64 -0.95 11.15
CA ALA A 134 -1.90 -1.20 11.85
C ALA A 134 -2.87 -2.09 11.06
N LYS A 135 -2.74 -2.15 9.73
CA LYS A 135 -3.66 -2.88 8.83
C LYS A 135 -3.11 -4.22 8.35
N VAL A 136 -1.80 -4.32 8.15
CA VAL A 136 -1.17 -5.54 7.68
C VAL A 136 -0.68 -6.36 8.88
N SER A 137 -1.28 -7.54 9.08
CA SER A 137 -0.93 -8.45 10.17
C SER A 137 0.52 -8.90 10.09
N ASP A 138 1.14 -9.17 11.25
CA ASP A 138 2.53 -9.62 11.31
C ASP A 138 2.64 -11.08 10.81
N VAL A 139 3.71 -11.40 10.05
CA VAL A 139 4.01 -12.73 9.48
C VAL A 139 4.15 -13.81 10.58
N LYS A 140 4.37 -13.42 11.83
CA LYS A 140 4.57 -14.31 12.98
C LYS A 140 3.30 -14.88 13.60
N SER A 141 2.12 -14.41 13.19
CA SER A 141 0.85 -14.96 13.67
C SER A 141 0.58 -16.27 12.93
N LYS A 142 0.35 -17.36 13.68
CA LYS A 142 0.06 -18.70 13.13
C LYS A 142 -1.16 -18.77 12.21
N ASP A 143 -2.06 -17.81 12.30
CA ASP A 143 -3.28 -17.67 11.48
C ASP A 143 -3.15 -16.63 10.38
N SER A 144 -1.99 -16.03 10.18
CA SER A 144 -1.84 -15.00 9.16
C SER A 144 -1.61 -15.64 7.79
N GLY A 145 -2.52 -15.39 6.84
CA GLY A 145 -2.29 -15.64 5.41
C GLY A 145 -1.11 -14.81 4.85
N ASN A 146 -0.21 -14.35 5.72
CA ASN A 146 0.93 -13.51 5.40
C ASN A 146 2.18 -14.35 5.19
N THR A 147 2.57 -14.46 3.94
CA THR A 147 3.86 -15.07 3.53
C THR A 147 4.79 -13.99 2.97
N ILE A 148 5.96 -14.41 2.50
CA ILE A 148 6.88 -13.50 1.79
C ILE A 148 6.21 -12.90 0.56
N LEU A 149 5.44 -13.70 -0.17
CA LEU A 149 4.81 -13.31 -1.45
C LEU A 149 3.35 -12.87 -1.32
N GLN A 150 2.76 -12.96 -0.13
CA GLN A 150 1.37 -12.56 0.11
C GLN A 150 1.27 -11.74 1.38
N LYS A 151 0.48 -10.68 1.35
CA LYS A 151 0.18 -9.82 2.49
C LYS A 151 -1.32 -9.57 2.53
N SER A 152 -1.97 -10.10 3.55
CA SER A 152 -3.39 -9.88 3.81
C SER A 152 -3.61 -8.60 4.60
N PHE A 153 -4.64 -7.87 4.26
CA PHE A 153 -5.10 -6.67 4.97
C PHE A 153 -6.63 -6.58 4.88
N PRO A 154 -7.29 -5.81 5.74
CA PRO A 154 -8.73 -5.64 5.68
C PRO A 154 -9.20 -5.14 4.30
N GLY A 155 -10.05 -5.92 3.64
CA GLY A 155 -10.61 -5.60 2.34
C GLY A 155 -9.77 -6.02 1.12
N GLY A 156 -8.61 -6.68 1.31
CA GLY A 156 -7.80 -7.13 0.18
C GLY A 156 -6.58 -7.97 0.52
N MET A 157 -5.85 -8.31 -0.51
CA MET A 157 -4.61 -9.05 -0.42
C MET A 157 -3.62 -8.56 -1.49
N LEU A 158 -2.38 -8.35 -1.11
CA LEU A 158 -1.26 -8.14 -2.03
C LEU A 158 -0.62 -9.49 -2.34
N THR A 159 -0.65 -9.88 -3.61
CA THR A 159 0.07 -11.04 -4.14
C THR A 159 1.23 -10.57 -5.00
N ILE A 160 2.43 -11.07 -4.73
CA ILE A 160 3.66 -10.70 -5.45
C ILE A 160 4.12 -11.92 -6.22
N THR A 161 4.40 -11.74 -7.52
CA THR A 161 4.79 -12.85 -8.40
C THR A 161 5.86 -12.44 -9.40
N GLY A 162 6.50 -13.43 -10.04
CA GLY A 162 7.37 -13.20 -11.18
C GLY A 162 6.59 -13.27 -12.49
N SER A 163 7.03 -12.53 -13.51
CA SER A 163 6.42 -12.51 -14.83
C SER A 163 6.45 -13.88 -15.53
N ASN A 164 7.39 -14.76 -15.15
CA ASN A 164 7.51 -16.12 -15.68
C ASN A 164 6.50 -17.11 -15.09
N SER A 165 5.67 -16.70 -14.11
CA SER A 165 4.69 -17.57 -13.46
C SER A 165 3.32 -17.44 -14.14
N ALA A 166 3.14 -18.11 -15.30
CA ALA A 166 1.89 -18.04 -16.06
C ALA A 166 0.67 -18.47 -15.24
N SER A 167 0.80 -19.49 -14.38
CA SER A 167 -0.27 -19.96 -13.50
C SER A 167 -0.68 -18.92 -12.48
N ALA A 168 0.28 -18.23 -11.84
CA ALA A 168 -0.02 -17.19 -10.86
C ALA A 168 -0.69 -15.97 -11.53
N LEU A 169 -0.26 -15.61 -12.73
CA LEU A 169 -0.86 -14.51 -13.50
C LEU A 169 -2.29 -14.82 -13.94
N ALA A 170 -2.57 -16.08 -14.33
CA ALA A 170 -3.89 -16.49 -14.81
C ALA A 170 -4.90 -16.74 -13.67
N SER A 171 -4.44 -17.19 -12.51
CA SER A 171 -5.33 -17.67 -11.42
C SER A 171 -5.57 -16.64 -10.31
N THR A 172 -4.87 -15.51 -10.30
CA THR A 172 -4.99 -14.51 -9.23
C THR A 172 -6.01 -13.44 -9.62
N PRO A 173 -7.18 -13.37 -8.98
CA PRO A 173 -8.11 -12.28 -9.19
C PRO A 173 -7.51 -10.99 -8.63
N ALA A 174 -7.40 -9.96 -9.44
CA ALA A 174 -6.84 -8.69 -9.05
C ALA A 174 -7.70 -7.52 -9.52
N ARG A 175 -7.97 -6.59 -8.59
CA ARG A 175 -8.55 -5.29 -8.92
C ARG A 175 -7.47 -4.34 -9.43
N TYR A 176 -6.26 -4.46 -8.89
CA TYR A 176 -5.10 -3.65 -9.25
C TYR A 176 -3.97 -4.53 -9.72
N ILE A 177 -3.39 -4.19 -10.86
CA ILE A 177 -2.20 -4.85 -11.40
C ILE A 177 -1.10 -3.82 -11.49
N LEU A 178 -0.01 -4.07 -10.79
CA LEU A 178 1.21 -3.28 -10.81
C LEU A 178 2.33 -4.15 -11.43
N CYS A 179 3.09 -3.60 -12.37
CA CYS A 179 4.08 -4.37 -13.10
C CYS A 179 5.37 -3.57 -13.25
N LEU A 180 6.39 -3.97 -12.52
CA LEU A 180 7.71 -3.37 -12.61
C LEU A 180 8.62 -4.23 -13.49
N LEU A 181 8.80 -3.83 -14.73
CA LEU A 181 9.70 -4.47 -15.66
C LEU A 181 10.97 -3.62 -15.80
N TYR A 182 12.12 -4.28 -15.61
CA TYR A 182 13.41 -3.70 -15.96
C TYR A 182 13.79 -4.20 -17.36
N THR A 183 13.88 -3.30 -18.29
CA THR A 183 14.60 -3.59 -19.52
C THR A 183 16.09 -3.52 -19.19
N SER A 184 16.81 -4.64 -19.29
CA SER A 184 18.26 -4.57 -19.31
C SER A 184 18.65 -3.65 -20.45
N PRO A 185 19.60 -2.70 -20.25
CA PRO A 185 20.20 -2.05 -21.40
C PRO A 185 20.73 -3.17 -22.29
N SER A 186 20.27 -3.22 -23.53
CA SER A 186 20.82 -4.10 -24.55
C SER A 186 22.31 -3.80 -24.65
N PRO A 187 23.20 -4.80 -24.65
CA PRO A 187 24.63 -4.57 -24.80
C PRO A 187 24.96 -3.86 -26.08
#